data_0416e6754bf31f69004a56e64104c47b
#
_entry.id   0416e6754bf31f69004a56e64104c47b
#
_cell.length_a   1.000
_cell.length_b   1.000
_cell.length_c   1.000
_cell.angle_alpha   90.00
_cell.angle_beta   90.00
_cell.angle_gamma   90.00
#
_symmetry.space_group_name_H-M   'P 1'
#
loop_
_entity.id
_entity.type
_entity.pdbx_description
1 polymer ?
#
loop_
_entity_poly.entity_id
_entity_poly.type
_entity_poly.pdbx_seq_one_letter_code
_entity_poly.pdbx_strand_id
1 'polypeptide(L)'
;MDYQLKYGKNNLSICLDDNSDVTVVNPKDSSALKDPKAALIQEILSPIGTCSLREMIPKGDRIGIILNDITRATPSEMILSAILTVLSEVPTDRITLFVGTGTHRKNTDAELREMFGSAITESFRIIQNDSADESTQVFVGKTSFGHEIWINRELVNCGLVVLTGFIEPHFFAGFSGGGKAIMPGMAGNRTIFANHGAEMIANPHSVWGITSGNPIYEEILEIAEKIERSFLVNVAMNSKHEINGVFCGEICHAHQTGCNFVKQNVMVPVPKQFDIVIGTNSGYPLDLNLYQTVKGISAAARIVKNGGTILIASECSDGIPEEGMFKTLLKETNSPQAFFDKLREPEFLVQDQWQVQILMQILQKAKVCLYSDRLSDEQIRACHLFPVHSIEEFFRKEGKGKSICIMPEGPLTIPYLA
;
A
#
# COMPACT_ATOMS: atom_id res chain seq x y z
N MET A 1 -23.60 -20.93 -10.60
CA MET A 1 -22.99 -20.69 -9.27
C MET A 1 -22.98 -19.20 -8.99
N ASP A 2 -23.28 -18.83 -7.74
CA ASP A 2 -23.31 -17.44 -7.32
C ASP A 2 -22.02 -17.08 -6.58
N TYR A 3 -21.43 -15.93 -6.94
CA TYR A 3 -20.23 -15.40 -6.34
C TYR A 3 -20.50 -14.01 -5.78
N GLN A 4 -19.84 -13.68 -4.65
CA GLN A 4 -19.93 -12.37 -4.03
C GLN A 4 -18.60 -11.64 -4.24
N LEU A 5 -18.62 -10.51 -4.90
CA LEU A 5 -17.48 -9.65 -5.15
C LEU A 5 -17.56 -8.43 -4.23
N LYS A 6 -16.47 -8.03 -3.60
CA LYS A 6 -16.39 -6.78 -2.84
C LYS A 6 -16.52 -5.58 -3.80
N TYR A 7 -17.47 -4.67 -3.53
CA TYR A 7 -17.75 -3.52 -4.39
C TYR A 7 -18.34 -2.37 -3.59
N GLY A 8 -17.67 -1.23 -3.55
CA GLY A 8 -18.06 -0.12 -2.70
C GLY A 8 -18.24 -0.55 -1.23
N LYS A 9 -19.28 -0.06 -0.61
CA LYS A 9 -19.66 -0.44 0.77
C LYS A 9 -20.48 -1.73 0.86
N ASN A 10 -20.75 -2.37 -0.28
CA ASN A 10 -21.61 -3.56 -0.40
C ASN A 10 -20.85 -4.71 -1.08
N ASN A 11 -21.59 -5.75 -1.42
CA ASN A 11 -21.13 -6.81 -2.31
C ASN A 11 -21.91 -6.76 -3.62
N LEU A 12 -21.23 -7.08 -4.71
CA LEU A 12 -21.83 -7.31 -6.02
C LEU A 12 -22.02 -8.83 -6.20
N SER A 13 -23.25 -9.28 -6.30
CA SER A 13 -23.58 -10.68 -6.60
C SER A 13 -23.51 -10.93 -8.10
N ILE A 14 -22.77 -11.94 -8.51
CA ILE A 14 -22.71 -12.37 -9.92
C ILE A 14 -23.08 -13.84 -10.02
N CYS A 15 -23.87 -14.21 -11.06
CA CYS A 15 -24.27 -15.58 -11.34
C CYS A 15 -23.59 -16.06 -12.64
N LEU A 16 -22.75 -17.08 -12.53
CA LEU A 16 -22.06 -17.67 -13.69
C LEU A 16 -22.55 -19.10 -13.95
N ASP A 17 -22.59 -19.47 -15.23
CA ASP A 17 -23.05 -20.80 -15.65
C ASP A 17 -22.13 -21.91 -15.12
N ASP A 18 -22.69 -23.04 -14.71
CA ASP A 18 -22.00 -24.15 -14.03
C ASP A 18 -21.01 -24.95 -14.91
N ASN A 19 -20.99 -24.72 -16.23
CA ASN A 19 -20.18 -25.48 -17.18
C ASN A 19 -18.78 -24.89 -17.45
N SER A 20 -18.27 -24.00 -16.60
CA SER A 20 -17.02 -23.28 -16.81
C SER A 20 -15.92 -23.80 -15.90
N ASP A 21 -14.67 -23.82 -16.40
CA ASP A 21 -13.45 -24.06 -15.60
C ASP A 21 -13.16 -22.83 -14.74
N VAL A 22 -13.87 -22.70 -13.60
CA VAL A 22 -13.75 -21.56 -12.67
C VAL A 22 -12.97 -21.97 -11.45
N THR A 23 -11.92 -21.22 -11.15
CA THR A 23 -11.14 -21.27 -9.91
C THR A 23 -11.44 -20.01 -9.09
N VAL A 24 -11.70 -20.15 -7.80
CA VAL A 24 -11.89 -19.02 -6.88
C VAL A 24 -10.67 -18.90 -5.97
N VAL A 25 -10.12 -17.70 -5.87
CA VAL A 25 -8.98 -17.38 -5.00
C VAL A 25 -9.47 -16.47 -3.89
N ASN A 26 -9.65 -17.04 -2.71
CA ASN A 26 -10.03 -16.34 -1.49
C ASN A 26 -8.83 -16.19 -0.56
N PRO A 27 -8.79 -15.14 0.29
CA PRO A 27 -7.82 -15.06 1.37
C PRO A 27 -8.01 -16.23 2.33
N LYS A 28 -6.93 -16.66 2.97
CA LYS A 28 -7.04 -17.63 4.07
C LYS A 28 -7.68 -16.92 5.27
N ASP A 29 -8.62 -17.59 5.89
CA ASP A 29 -9.20 -17.08 7.13
C ASP A 29 -8.13 -17.13 8.25
N SER A 30 -7.96 -16.00 8.94
CA SER A 30 -7.04 -15.89 10.07
C SER A 30 -7.75 -15.22 11.24
N SER A 31 -7.68 -15.86 12.40
CA SER A 31 -8.36 -15.40 13.60
C SER A 31 -7.72 -14.13 14.15
N ALA A 32 -8.56 -13.20 14.62
CA ALA A 32 -8.12 -12.02 15.37
C ALA A 32 -7.44 -12.40 16.71
N LEU A 33 -6.54 -11.55 17.18
CA LEU A 33 -6.02 -11.63 18.54
C LEU A 33 -7.13 -11.34 19.55
N LYS A 34 -7.17 -12.09 20.66
CA LYS A 34 -8.18 -11.90 21.71
C LYS A 34 -8.04 -10.54 22.42
N ASP A 35 -6.82 -10.13 22.68
CA ASP A 35 -6.48 -8.84 23.28
C ASP A 35 -5.30 -8.20 22.52
N PRO A 36 -5.58 -7.49 21.44
CA PRO A 36 -4.53 -6.92 20.60
C PRO A 36 -3.73 -5.81 21.31
N LYS A 37 -4.34 -5.09 22.27
CA LYS A 37 -3.61 -4.07 23.03
C LYS A 37 -2.60 -4.69 23.99
N ALA A 38 -2.97 -5.75 24.70
CA ALA A 38 -2.04 -6.47 25.56
C ALA A 38 -0.91 -7.09 24.74
N ALA A 39 -1.22 -7.67 23.56
CA ALA A 39 -0.22 -8.21 22.66
C ALA A 39 0.77 -7.12 22.19
N LEU A 40 0.28 -5.94 21.80
CA LEU A 40 1.13 -4.80 21.44
C LEU A 40 2.08 -4.42 22.57
N ILE A 41 1.57 -4.25 23.78
CA ILE A 41 2.40 -3.90 24.95
C ILE A 41 3.45 -4.99 25.21
N GLN A 42 3.06 -6.26 25.14
CA GLN A 42 3.98 -7.39 25.32
C GLN A 42 5.10 -7.39 24.30
N GLU A 43 4.78 -7.26 23.00
CA GLU A 43 5.77 -7.26 21.92
C GLU A 43 6.67 -6.02 21.94
N ILE A 44 6.19 -4.86 22.41
CA ILE A 44 7.00 -3.66 22.63
C ILE A 44 8.00 -3.86 23.77
N LEU A 45 7.65 -4.65 24.78
CA LEU A 45 8.51 -4.94 25.94
C LEU A 45 9.45 -6.13 25.71
N SER A 46 9.12 -7.03 24.80
CA SER A 46 9.92 -8.21 24.41
C SER A 46 10.11 -8.25 22.88
N PRO A 47 10.82 -7.28 22.31
CA PRO A 47 10.85 -7.05 20.87
C PRO A 47 11.79 -8.02 20.13
N ILE A 48 11.63 -8.07 18.81
CA ILE A 48 12.48 -8.83 17.90
C ILE A 48 13.77 -8.05 17.61
N GLY A 49 14.92 -8.65 17.84
CA GLY A 49 16.22 -8.17 17.35
C GLY A 49 16.79 -6.92 18.04
N THR A 50 16.17 -6.43 19.13
CA THR A 50 16.65 -5.27 19.89
C THR A 50 16.20 -5.33 21.35
N CYS A 51 16.64 -4.37 22.20
CA CYS A 51 16.11 -4.20 23.54
C CYS A 51 14.72 -3.55 23.53
N SER A 52 14.03 -3.58 24.67
CA SER A 52 12.67 -3.02 24.80
C SER A 52 12.63 -1.53 24.51
N LEU A 53 11.47 -1.03 24.02
CA LEU A 53 11.29 0.39 23.77
C LEU A 53 11.56 1.24 25.03
N ARG A 54 11.23 0.70 26.22
CA ARG A 54 11.49 1.37 27.51
C ARG A 54 12.99 1.59 27.76
N GLU A 55 13.83 0.62 27.40
CA GLU A 55 15.29 0.73 27.54
C GLU A 55 15.92 1.65 26.51
N MET A 56 15.23 1.89 25.40
CA MET A 56 15.68 2.81 24.33
C MET A 56 15.36 4.27 24.62
N ILE A 57 14.55 4.60 25.63
CA ILE A 57 14.15 6.00 25.94
C ILE A 57 15.39 6.87 26.16
N PRO A 58 15.62 7.91 25.33
CA PRO A 58 16.79 8.76 25.47
C PRO A 58 16.68 9.68 26.69
N LYS A 59 17.81 10.00 27.30
CA LYS A 59 17.87 10.98 28.41
C LYS A 59 17.81 12.40 27.84
N GLY A 60 16.65 13.03 27.91
CA GLY A 60 16.48 14.46 27.56
C GLY A 60 16.02 14.72 26.12
N ASP A 61 16.32 13.86 25.15
CA ASP A 61 15.97 14.07 23.75
C ASP A 61 14.48 13.81 23.46
N ARG A 62 14.00 14.35 22.34
CA ARG A 62 12.63 14.11 21.86
C ARG A 62 12.47 12.69 21.29
N ILE A 63 11.25 12.16 21.44
CA ILE A 63 10.80 10.92 20.82
C ILE A 63 9.83 11.28 19.71
N GLY A 64 10.12 10.84 18.48
CA GLY A 64 9.20 10.93 17.37
C GLY A 64 8.40 9.65 17.22
N ILE A 65 7.08 9.74 17.03
CA ILE A 65 6.23 8.60 16.70
C ILE A 65 5.61 8.87 15.34
N ILE A 66 5.96 8.06 14.34
CA ILE A 66 5.40 8.19 12.98
C ILE A 66 4.11 7.39 12.91
N LEU A 67 3.04 8.05 12.49
CA LEU A 67 1.70 7.51 12.29
C LEU A 67 1.33 7.62 10.80
N ASN A 68 0.46 6.74 10.32
CA ASN A 68 -0.06 6.83 8.95
C ASN A 68 -1.06 7.96 8.80
N ASP A 69 -1.28 8.41 7.57
CA ASP A 69 -2.36 9.33 7.19
C ASP A 69 -3.72 8.61 7.06
N ILE A 70 -4.80 9.36 6.84
CA ILE A 70 -6.16 8.84 6.77
C ILE A 70 -6.40 7.85 5.62
N THR A 71 -5.54 7.84 4.60
CA THR A 71 -5.68 6.92 3.46
C THR A 71 -5.36 5.47 3.81
N ARG A 72 -4.89 5.22 5.05
CA ARG A 72 -4.51 3.88 5.53
C ARG A 72 -5.46 3.42 6.63
N ALA A 73 -5.93 2.19 6.50
CA ALA A 73 -6.80 1.56 7.51
C ALA A 73 -6.01 1.09 8.76
N THR A 74 -4.94 1.81 9.14
CA THR A 74 -4.11 1.47 10.30
C THR A 74 -4.90 1.71 11.58
N PRO A 75 -4.93 0.77 12.54
CA PRO A 75 -5.56 0.97 13.85
C PRO A 75 -4.70 1.89 14.74
N SER A 76 -4.48 3.14 14.28
CA SER A 76 -3.50 4.08 14.83
C SER A 76 -3.77 4.44 16.29
N GLU A 77 -5.04 4.59 16.68
CA GLU A 77 -5.40 4.89 18.06
C GLU A 77 -4.96 3.77 19.03
N MET A 78 -5.20 2.51 18.66
CA MET A 78 -4.82 1.35 19.49
C MET A 78 -3.29 1.22 19.58
N ILE A 79 -2.58 1.34 18.46
CA ILE A 79 -1.12 1.26 18.40
C ILE A 79 -0.51 2.38 19.26
N LEU A 80 -0.98 3.60 19.06
CA LEU A 80 -0.51 4.77 19.82
C LEU A 80 -0.79 4.62 21.32
N SER A 81 -1.98 4.16 21.69
CA SER A 81 -2.33 3.90 23.10
C SER A 81 -1.41 2.88 23.77
N ALA A 82 -1.02 1.81 23.04
CA ALA A 82 -0.08 0.82 23.57
C ALA A 82 1.33 1.41 23.74
N ILE A 83 1.83 2.17 22.76
CA ILE A 83 3.12 2.87 22.83
C ILE A 83 3.15 3.84 24.00
N LEU A 84 2.13 4.71 24.14
CA LEU A 84 2.04 5.70 25.22
C LEU A 84 1.92 5.04 26.61
N THR A 85 1.34 3.85 26.70
CA THR A 85 1.34 3.06 27.95
C THR A 85 2.77 2.68 28.36
N VAL A 86 3.61 2.27 27.40
CA VAL A 86 5.02 1.94 27.67
C VAL A 86 5.85 3.19 27.96
N LEU A 87 5.52 4.33 27.32
CA LEU A 87 6.18 5.63 27.48
C LEU A 87 5.56 6.51 28.59
N SER A 88 4.75 5.95 29.49
CA SER A 88 3.98 6.71 30.50
C SER A 88 4.81 7.61 31.42
N GLU A 89 6.10 7.32 31.59
CA GLU A 89 7.02 8.15 32.39
C GLU A 89 7.68 9.29 31.58
N VAL A 90 7.46 9.32 30.24
CA VAL A 90 8.00 10.37 29.37
C VAL A 90 7.04 11.55 29.34
N PRO A 91 7.50 12.77 29.66
CA PRO A 91 6.67 13.97 29.54
C PRO A 91 6.13 14.15 28.12
N THR A 92 4.88 14.58 27.95
CA THR A 92 4.21 14.72 26.65
C THR A 92 4.89 15.73 25.73
N ASP A 93 5.52 16.78 26.28
CA ASP A 93 6.28 17.80 25.54
C ASP A 93 7.57 17.25 24.89
N ARG A 94 8.04 16.07 25.34
CA ARG A 94 9.15 15.34 24.71
C ARG A 94 8.69 14.37 23.63
N ILE A 95 7.40 14.17 23.44
CA ILE A 95 6.86 13.28 22.40
C ILE A 95 6.28 14.15 21.28
N THR A 96 6.70 13.89 20.05
CA THR A 96 6.13 14.52 18.84
C THR A 96 5.54 13.43 17.96
N LEU A 97 4.28 13.60 17.57
CA LEU A 97 3.60 12.74 16.63
C LEU A 97 3.86 13.25 15.20
N PHE A 98 4.28 12.39 14.33
CA PHE A 98 4.51 12.70 12.93
C PHE A 98 3.48 11.95 12.08
N VAL A 99 2.84 12.63 11.13
CA VAL A 99 1.97 11.98 10.15
C VAL A 99 2.72 11.84 8.84
N GLY A 100 2.99 10.60 8.49
CA GLY A 100 3.72 10.24 7.27
C GLY A 100 2.81 10.25 6.04
N THR A 101 2.68 11.41 5.40
CA THR A 101 1.82 11.63 4.23
C THR A 101 2.44 11.16 2.90
N GLY A 102 3.78 11.09 2.84
CA GLY A 102 4.44 10.91 1.54
C GLY A 102 4.05 12.03 0.57
N THR A 103 3.54 11.66 -0.61
CA THR A 103 3.03 12.60 -1.62
C THR A 103 1.53 12.93 -1.48
N HIS A 104 0.87 12.41 -0.44
CA HIS A 104 -0.54 12.71 -0.19
C HIS A 104 -0.70 14.11 0.43
N ARG A 105 -1.91 14.67 0.32
CA ARG A 105 -2.26 15.90 1.04
C ARG A 105 -2.17 15.74 2.55
N LYS A 106 -1.99 16.84 3.24
CA LYS A 106 -2.13 16.86 4.71
C LYS A 106 -3.57 16.53 5.13
N ASN A 107 -3.71 15.90 6.29
CA ASN A 107 -5.01 15.65 6.89
C ASN A 107 -5.55 16.94 7.49
N THR A 108 -6.87 17.10 7.49
CA THR A 108 -7.55 18.18 8.22
C THR A 108 -7.54 17.92 9.73
N ASP A 109 -7.80 18.95 10.54
CA ASP A 109 -7.91 18.79 12.01
C ASP A 109 -9.04 17.82 12.40
N ALA A 110 -10.12 17.76 11.61
CA ALA A 110 -11.22 16.82 11.83
C ALA A 110 -10.76 15.37 11.60
N GLU A 111 -10.02 15.12 10.50
CA GLU A 111 -9.43 13.81 10.20
C GLU A 111 -8.41 13.38 11.27
N LEU A 112 -7.57 14.29 11.74
CA LEU A 112 -6.62 13.98 12.84
C LEU A 112 -7.35 13.58 14.14
N ARG A 113 -8.47 14.27 14.48
CA ARG A 113 -9.30 13.88 15.63
C ARG A 113 -9.99 12.53 15.42
N GLU A 114 -10.45 12.24 14.22
CA GLU A 114 -11.02 10.93 13.87
C GLU A 114 -10.01 9.82 14.03
N MET A 115 -8.77 10.03 13.58
CA MET A 115 -7.70 9.01 13.55
C MET A 115 -7.07 8.75 14.93
N PHE A 116 -6.94 9.77 15.76
CA PHE A 116 -6.15 9.70 17.00
C PHE A 116 -6.93 10.03 18.27
N GLY A 117 -8.14 10.57 18.14
CA GLY A 117 -8.95 11.06 19.25
C GLY A 117 -8.59 12.49 19.69
N SER A 118 -9.59 13.23 20.21
CA SER A 118 -9.42 14.62 20.64
C SER A 118 -8.38 14.79 21.75
N ALA A 119 -8.34 13.89 22.72
CA ALA A 119 -7.37 13.95 23.82
C ALA A 119 -5.91 13.92 23.33
N ILE A 120 -5.62 13.13 22.31
CA ILE A 120 -4.27 13.04 21.71
C ILE A 120 -3.96 14.32 20.93
N THR A 121 -4.88 14.76 20.07
CA THR A 121 -4.66 15.94 19.22
C THR A 121 -4.50 17.24 20.01
N GLU A 122 -5.06 17.33 21.23
CA GLU A 122 -4.94 18.46 22.13
C GLU A 122 -3.70 18.40 23.03
N SER A 123 -3.17 17.19 23.30
CA SER A 123 -2.08 16.98 24.26
C SER A 123 -0.70 16.88 23.64
N PHE A 124 -0.59 16.53 22.37
CA PHE A 124 0.69 16.27 21.70
C PHE A 124 0.94 17.24 20.54
N ARG A 125 2.21 17.59 20.34
CA ARG A 125 2.63 18.26 19.12
C ARG A 125 2.49 17.30 17.94
N ILE A 126 1.76 17.71 16.89
CA ILE A 126 1.57 16.93 15.66
C ILE A 126 2.25 17.67 14.50
N ILE A 127 3.08 16.95 13.75
CA ILE A 127 3.73 17.43 12.53
C ILE A 127 3.31 16.53 11.38
N GLN A 128 2.68 17.08 10.37
CA GLN A 128 2.41 16.37 9.12
C GLN A 128 3.53 16.63 8.13
N ASN A 129 4.03 15.59 7.49
CA ASN A 129 5.04 15.76 6.46
C ASN A 129 4.48 16.58 5.28
N ASP A 130 5.37 17.29 4.61
CA ASP A 130 5.10 17.95 3.35
C ASP A 130 6.27 17.66 2.42
N SER A 131 6.11 16.63 1.59
CA SER A 131 7.19 16.16 0.73
C SER A 131 7.58 17.17 -0.37
N ALA A 132 6.69 18.11 -0.69
CA ALA A 132 6.93 19.16 -1.67
C ALA A 132 7.64 20.39 -1.08
N ASP A 133 7.56 20.60 0.24
CA ASP A 133 8.20 21.72 0.91
C ASP A 133 9.65 21.38 1.29
N GLU A 134 10.58 21.71 0.39
CA GLU A 134 12.03 21.47 0.58
C GLU A 134 12.57 22.16 1.85
N SER A 135 11.96 23.25 2.32
CA SER A 135 12.40 23.97 3.53
C SER A 135 12.25 23.13 4.80
N THR A 136 11.34 22.16 4.80
CA THR A 136 11.09 21.23 5.91
C THR A 136 11.99 20.00 5.88
N GLN A 137 12.72 19.78 4.78
CA GLN A 137 13.56 18.62 4.57
C GLN A 137 15.03 18.90 4.89
N VAL A 138 15.79 17.86 5.20
CA VAL A 138 17.25 17.91 5.36
C VAL A 138 17.89 16.76 4.59
N PHE A 139 19.01 17.05 3.95
CA PHE A 139 19.82 16.04 3.28
C PHE A 139 20.58 15.19 4.32
N VAL A 140 20.40 13.87 4.25
CA VAL A 140 21.04 12.93 5.19
C VAL A 140 22.02 11.96 4.51
N GLY A 141 22.23 12.08 3.20
CA GLY A 141 23.18 11.26 2.46
C GLY A 141 22.63 10.76 1.12
N LYS A 142 23.28 9.73 0.60
CA LYS A 142 22.87 9.04 -0.63
C LYS A 142 22.70 7.56 -0.37
N THR A 143 21.84 6.92 -1.16
CA THR A 143 21.68 5.47 -1.18
C THR A 143 22.78 4.79 -2.02
N SER A 144 22.85 3.47 -1.94
CA SER A 144 23.70 2.64 -2.81
C SER A 144 23.36 2.77 -4.30
N PHE A 145 22.13 3.18 -4.62
CA PHE A 145 21.68 3.51 -5.99
C PHE A 145 22.11 4.93 -6.43
N GLY A 146 22.75 5.72 -5.54
CA GLY A 146 23.17 7.10 -5.81
C GLY A 146 22.08 8.14 -5.61
N HIS A 147 20.88 7.76 -5.19
CA HIS A 147 19.76 8.68 -4.95
C HIS A 147 19.98 9.50 -3.68
N GLU A 148 19.61 10.78 -3.73
CA GLU A 148 19.70 11.69 -2.59
C GLU A 148 18.60 11.38 -1.57
N ILE A 149 18.97 11.41 -0.28
CA ILE A 149 18.05 11.14 0.82
C ILE A 149 17.72 12.46 1.52
N TRP A 150 16.48 12.89 1.36
CA TRP A 150 15.90 14.08 1.98
C TRP A 150 14.75 13.65 2.89
N ILE A 151 14.88 13.91 4.21
CA ILE A 151 13.93 13.50 5.24
C ILE A 151 13.48 14.72 6.04
N ASN A 152 12.30 14.67 6.61
CA ASN A 152 11.77 15.71 7.48
C ASN A 152 12.76 16.04 8.59
N ARG A 153 13.18 17.32 8.66
CA ARG A 153 14.22 17.81 9.60
C ARG A 153 13.84 17.59 11.05
N GLU A 154 12.57 17.81 11.41
CA GLU A 154 12.11 17.65 12.78
C GLU A 154 12.17 16.19 13.25
N LEU A 155 11.94 15.24 12.31
CA LEU A 155 12.08 13.81 12.58
C LEU A 155 13.54 13.42 12.82
N VAL A 156 14.45 13.86 11.95
CA VAL A 156 15.89 13.58 12.06
C VAL A 156 16.49 14.08 13.36
N ASN A 157 15.92 15.16 13.93
CA ASN A 157 16.34 15.74 15.21
C ASN A 157 15.76 15.01 16.45
N CYS A 158 15.04 13.89 16.28
CA CYS A 158 14.59 13.09 17.41
C CYS A 158 15.68 12.12 17.86
N GLY A 159 15.84 11.96 19.18
CA GLY A 159 16.80 11.01 19.76
C GLY A 159 16.31 9.55 19.69
N LEU A 160 15.04 9.32 19.39
CA LEU A 160 14.43 8.02 19.14
C LEU A 160 13.22 8.20 18.22
N VAL A 161 13.07 7.34 17.23
CA VAL A 161 11.93 7.35 16.31
C VAL A 161 11.20 6.01 16.38
N VAL A 162 9.90 6.03 16.69
CA VAL A 162 9.02 4.87 16.66
C VAL A 162 8.26 4.87 15.33
N LEU A 163 8.45 3.82 14.52
CA LEU A 163 7.78 3.63 13.24
C LEU A 163 6.52 2.80 13.44
N THR A 164 5.35 3.33 13.15
CA THR A 164 4.11 2.56 13.23
C THR A 164 3.52 2.28 11.85
N GLY A 165 2.65 1.29 11.78
CA GLY A 165 1.94 0.94 10.57
C GLY A 165 1.39 -0.48 10.58
N PHE A 166 0.88 -0.91 9.43
CA PHE A 166 0.48 -2.29 9.24
C PHE A 166 1.14 -2.90 8.01
N ILE A 167 1.31 -4.21 8.05
CA ILE A 167 1.96 -4.97 7.00
C ILE A 167 0.89 -5.61 6.13
N GLU A 168 0.89 -5.26 4.85
CA GLU A 168 0.08 -5.86 3.79
C GLU A 168 0.93 -6.01 2.52
N PRO A 169 0.57 -6.87 1.56
CA PRO A 169 1.27 -6.92 0.29
C PRO A 169 1.18 -5.58 -0.44
N HIS A 170 2.26 -5.22 -1.13
CA HIS A 170 2.35 -4.00 -1.91
C HIS A 170 2.81 -4.27 -3.34
N PHE A 171 2.17 -3.66 -4.31
CA PHE A 171 2.25 -4.02 -5.73
C PHE A 171 3.60 -3.74 -6.41
N PHE A 172 4.48 -2.91 -5.82
CA PHE A 172 5.85 -2.74 -6.28
C PHE A 172 6.90 -2.78 -5.16
N ALA A 173 6.56 -2.43 -3.93
CA ALA A 173 7.50 -2.47 -2.80
C ALA A 173 7.48 -3.82 -2.03
N GLY A 174 6.80 -4.84 -2.55
CA GLY A 174 6.65 -6.13 -1.90
C GLY A 174 5.63 -6.10 -0.76
N PHE A 175 5.89 -5.34 0.29
CA PHE A 175 5.00 -5.13 1.44
C PHE A 175 4.97 -3.66 1.89
N SER A 176 3.89 -3.28 2.58
CA SER A 176 3.78 -2.03 3.35
C SER A 176 4.36 -2.20 4.76
N GLY A 177 4.30 -1.15 5.57
CA GLY A 177 4.91 -1.15 6.91
C GLY A 177 6.43 -0.96 6.87
N GLY A 178 7.12 -1.30 7.95
CA GLY A 178 8.57 -1.21 8.03
C GLY A 178 9.11 0.19 7.76
N GLY A 179 10.19 0.25 6.99
CA GLY A 179 10.85 1.48 6.58
C GLY A 179 9.96 2.44 5.78
N LYS A 180 8.79 1.96 5.27
CA LYS A 180 7.87 2.84 4.52
C LYS A 180 7.29 3.97 5.38
N ALA A 181 7.30 3.88 6.68
CA ALA A 181 6.96 5.00 7.57
C ALA A 181 7.92 6.19 7.37
N ILE A 182 9.18 5.94 7.05
CA ILE A 182 10.20 6.96 6.74
C ILE A 182 10.17 7.29 5.25
N MET A 183 10.31 6.29 4.37
CA MET A 183 10.28 6.47 2.93
C MET A 183 9.15 5.64 2.31
N PRO A 184 8.07 6.23 1.77
CA PRO A 184 7.90 7.65 1.46
C PRO A 184 7.38 8.53 2.61
N GLY A 185 6.88 7.99 3.74
CA GLY A 185 6.07 8.72 4.71
C GLY A 185 6.61 10.08 5.15
N MET A 186 7.88 10.14 5.54
CA MET A 186 8.55 11.33 6.05
C MET A 186 9.63 11.88 5.10
N ALA A 187 9.69 11.37 3.87
CA ALA A 187 10.67 11.79 2.87
C ALA A 187 10.19 12.99 2.03
N GLY A 188 11.13 13.69 1.40
CA GLY A 188 10.87 14.71 0.40
C GLY A 188 10.68 14.13 -1.00
N ASN A 189 10.02 14.89 -1.90
CA ASN A 189 9.72 14.47 -3.27
C ASN A 189 10.97 13.98 -4.03
N ARG A 190 12.13 14.60 -3.84
CA ARG A 190 13.38 14.16 -4.51
C ARG A 190 13.71 12.70 -4.21
N THR A 191 13.59 12.29 -2.95
CA THR A 191 13.84 10.90 -2.52
C THR A 191 12.74 9.97 -3.02
N ILE A 192 11.47 10.39 -2.88
CA ILE A 192 10.31 9.57 -3.27
C ILE A 192 10.35 9.27 -4.76
N PHE A 193 10.53 10.29 -5.60
CA PHE A 193 10.49 10.13 -7.06
C PHE A 193 11.68 9.31 -7.56
N ALA A 194 12.86 9.45 -6.96
CA ALA A 194 14.02 8.63 -7.30
C ALA A 194 13.77 7.14 -7.01
N ASN A 195 13.31 6.80 -5.80
CA ASN A 195 12.96 5.43 -5.42
C ASN A 195 11.81 4.86 -6.28
N HIS A 196 10.81 5.68 -6.63
CA HIS A 196 9.69 5.29 -7.48
C HIS A 196 9.95 5.59 -8.96
N GLY A 197 11.23 5.74 -9.34
CA GLY A 197 11.67 6.00 -10.71
C GLY A 197 11.38 4.85 -11.67
N ALA A 198 11.40 5.15 -12.96
CA ALA A 198 10.97 4.22 -14.00
C ALA A 198 11.74 2.89 -14.00
N GLU A 199 13.05 2.93 -13.78
CA GLU A 199 13.90 1.73 -13.74
C GLU A 199 13.63 0.88 -12.49
N MET A 200 13.41 1.52 -11.34
CA MET A 200 13.07 0.86 -10.08
C MET A 200 11.73 0.12 -10.19
N ILE A 201 10.72 0.77 -10.77
CA ILE A 201 9.38 0.18 -11.01
C ILE A 201 9.44 -0.92 -12.09
N ALA A 202 10.29 -0.79 -13.10
CA ALA A 202 10.43 -1.79 -14.17
C ALA A 202 11.18 -3.05 -13.73
N ASN A 203 11.84 -3.05 -12.58
CA ASN A 203 12.57 -4.22 -12.11
C ASN A 203 11.61 -5.41 -11.89
N PRO A 204 11.91 -6.61 -12.38
CA PRO A 204 11.04 -7.77 -12.25
C PRO A 204 10.79 -8.22 -10.81
N HIS A 205 11.61 -7.81 -9.84
CA HIS A 205 11.39 -8.05 -8.42
C HIS A 205 10.56 -6.95 -7.74
N SER A 206 10.32 -5.82 -8.40
CA SER A 206 9.44 -4.74 -7.88
C SER A 206 7.97 -5.15 -8.04
N VAL A 207 7.56 -6.17 -7.29
CA VAL A 207 6.23 -6.79 -7.37
C VAL A 207 5.72 -7.22 -6.00
N TRP A 208 4.47 -7.63 -5.94
CA TRP A 208 3.79 -8.15 -4.77
C TRP A 208 4.59 -9.22 -4.02
N GLY A 209 4.76 -9.05 -2.71
CA GLY A 209 5.28 -10.09 -1.81
C GLY A 209 6.78 -10.39 -1.95
N ILE A 210 7.53 -9.63 -2.74
CA ILE A 210 8.98 -9.77 -2.91
C ILE A 210 9.69 -8.65 -2.16
N THR A 211 10.53 -9.01 -1.20
CA THR A 211 11.40 -8.09 -0.45
C THR A 211 12.87 -8.25 -0.89
N SER A 212 13.37 -9.47 -0.92
CA SER A 212 14.76 -9.76 -1.32
C SER A 212 14.94 -9.59 -2.83
N GLY A 213 15.92 -8.78 -3.24
CA GLY A 213 16.18 -8.43 -4.64
C GLY A 213 15.20 -7.40 -5.22
N ASN A 214 14.27 -6.88 -4.41
CA ASN A 214 13.39 -5.80 -4.79
C ASN A 214 14.09 -4.45 -4.51
N PRO A 215 14.57 -3.74 -5.54
CA PRO A 215 15.38 -2.55 -5.34
C PRO A 215 14.64 -1.44 -4.61
N ILE A 216 13.31 -1.34 -4.81
CA ILE A 216 12.48 -0.35 -4.11
C ILE A 216 12.46 -0.64 -2.61
N TYR A 217 12.22 -1.91 -2.24
CA TYR A 217 12.18 -2.32 -0.83
C TYR A 217 13.56 -2.17 -0.16
N GLU A 218 14.62 -2.63 -0.83
CA GLU A 218 15.98 -2.58 -0.30
C GLU A 218 16.44 -1.14 -0.07
N GLU A 219 16.14 -0.24 -1.00
CA GLU A 219 16.44 1.18 -0.84
C GLU A 219 15.59 1.84 0.26
N ILE A 220 14.32 1.49 0.41
CA ILE A 220 13.48 1.95 1.53
C ILE A 220 14.11 1.56 2.86
N LEU A 221 14.61 0.34 2.97
CA LEU A 221 15.27 -0.14 4.18
C LEU A 221 16.58 0.62 4.44
N GLU A 222 17.43 0.78 3.42
CA GLU A 222 18.67 1.57 3.50
C GLU A 222 18.40 3.02 3.96
N ILE A 223 17.34 3.64 3.44
CA ILE A 223 16.95 4.99 3.86
C ILE A 223 16.49 5.00 5.33
N ALA A 224 15.72 4.00 5.75
CA ALA A 224 15.23 3.90 7.11
C ALA A 224 16.38 3.71 8.13
N GLU A 225 17.43 3.00 7.75
CA GLU A 225 18.64 2.80 8.55
C GLU A 225 19.46 4.07 8.78
N LYS A 226 19.23 5.17 8.02
CA LYS A 226 19.83 6.48 8.31
C LYS A 226 19.28 7.12 9.59
N ILE A 227 18.17 6.62 10.12
CA ILE A 227 17.66 7.01 11.44
C ILE A 227 18.30 6.10 12.49
N GLU A 228 19.36 6.59 13.13
CA GLU A 228 20.27 5.78 13.99
C GLU A 228 19.54 5.04 15.13
N ARG A 229 18.51 5.64 15.72
CA ARG A 229 17.74 5.06 16.83
C ARG A 229 16.28 4.98 16.48
N SER A 230 15.88 3.81 16.04
CA SER A 230 14.53 3.54 15.58
C SER A 230 13.98 2.27 16.19
N PHE A 231 12.64 2.22 16.36
CA PHE A 231 11.92 1.08 16.89
C PHE A 231 10.64 0.86 16.07
N LEU A 232 10.43 -0.34 15.56
CA LEU A 232 9.26 -0.68 14.78
C LEU A 232 8.10 -1.15 15.67
N VAL A 233 6.87 -0.71 15.37
CA VAL A 233 5.62 -1.23 15.92
C VAL A 233 4.66 -1.44 14.75
N ASN A 234 4.62 -2.63 14.20
CA ASN A 234 3.73 -2.97 13.10
C ASN A 234 2.73 -4.06 13.48
N VAL A 235 1.59 -4.03 12.84
CA VAL A 235 0.55 -5.05 12.98
C VAL A 235 0.24 -5.71 11.63
N ALA A 236 -0.30 -6.92 11.66
CA ALA A 236 -1.03 -7.51 10.54
C ALA A 236 -2.52 -7.54 10.87
N MET A 237 -3.36 -7.51 9.84
CA MET A 237 -4.80 -7.55 9.96
C MET A 237 -5.40 -8.63 9.06
N ASN A 238 -6.53 -9.19 9.48
CA ASN A 238 -7.33 -10.09 8.66
C ASN A 238 -8.27 -9.32 7.71
N SER A 239 -9.06 -10.01 6.90
CA SER A 239 -10.02 -9.41 5.94
C SER A 239 -11.15 -8.61 6.61
N LYS A 240 -11.31 -8.73 7.94
CA LYS A 240 -12.26 -7.94 8.73
C LYS A 240 -11.63 -6.72 9.38
N HIS A 241 -10.39 -6.39 9.02
CA HIS A 241 -9.57 -5.33 9.63
C HIS A 241 -9.31 -5.51 11.14
N GLU A 242 -9.33 -6.76 11.62
CA GLU A 242 -8.98 -7.08 12.99
C GLU A 242 -7.51 -7.45 13.09
N ILE A 243 -6.80 -6.98 14.12
CA ILE A 243 -5.38 -7.32 14.33
C ILE A 243 -5.24 -8.82 14.59
N ASN A 244 -4.43 -9.48 13.78
CA ASN A 244 -4.14 -10.92 13.87
C ASN A 244 -2.64 -11.23 14.09
N GLY A 245 -1.78 -10.20 14.06
CA GLY A 245 -0.34 -10.32 14.35
C GLY A 245 0.26 -8.98 14.77
N VAL A 246 1.29 -9.03 15.62
CA VAL A 246 2.04 -7.87 16.11
C VAL A 246 3.53 -8.13 15.93
N PHE A 247 4.27 -7.16 15.42
CA PHE A 247 5.69 -7.28 15.09
C PHE A 247 6.40 -6.00 15.54
N CYS A 248 7.14 -6.08 16.63
CA CYS A 248 7.84 -4.94 17.22
C CYS A 248 9.34 -5.20 17.33
N GLY A 249 10.15 -4.16 17.19
CA GLY A 249 11.59 -4.28 17.45
C GLY A 249 12.48 -3.59 16.41
N GLU A 250 13.59 -4.24 16.07
CA GLU A 250 14.50 -3.76 15.03
C GLU A 250 13.80 -3.80 13.66
N ILE A 251 13.98 -2.73 12.87
CA ILE A 251 13.17 -2.49 11.65
C ILE A 251 13.21 -3.68 10.70
N CYS A 252 14.39 -4.18 10.35
CA CYS A 252 14.56 -5.22 9.35
C CYS A 252 13.98 -6.56 9.84
N HIS A 253 14.40 -7.03 11.02
CA HIS A 253 14.02 -8.33 11.55
C HIS A 253 12.54 -8.42 11.91
N ALA A 254 12.00 -7.39 12.58
CA ALA A 254 10.59 -7.37 12.96
C ALA A 254 9.69 -7.25 11.74
N HIS A 255 10.03 -6.39 10.77
CA HIS A 255 9.26 -6.25 9.53
C HIS A 255 9.32 -7.54 8.69
N GLN A 256 10.50 -8.15 8.52
CA GLN A 256 10.64 -9.40 7.77
C GLN A 256 9.83 -10.54 8.39
N THR A 257 9.80 -10.62 9.74
CA THR A 257 8.96 -11.59 10.47
C THR A 257 7.48 -11.36 10.13
N GLY A 258 7.04 -10.11 10.17
CA GLY A 258 5.67 -9.73 9.80
C GLY A 258 5.35 -10.00 8.33
N CYS A 259 6.26 -9.70 7.40
CA CYS A 259 6.10 -10.01 5.98
C CYS A 259 5.90 -11.52 5.75
N ASN A 260 6.69 -12.35 6.42
CA ASN A 260 6.56 -13.82 6.31
C ASN A 260 5.20 -14.30 6.84
N PHE A 261 4.73 -13.75 7.97
CA PHE A 261 3.41 -14.03 8.52
C PHE A 261 2.30 -13.63 7.54
N VAL A 262 2.34 -12.41 7.02
CA VAL A 262 1.34 -11.89 6.08
C VAL A 262 1.36 -12.70 4.77
N LYS A 263 2.55 -13.02 4.25
CA LYS A 263 2.70 -13.84 3.04
C LYS A 263 1.98 -15.19 3.15
N GLN A 264 2.08 -15.85 4.29
CA GLN A 264 1.42 -17.14 4.54
C GLN A 264 -0.10 -17.05 4.53
N ASN A 265 -0.65 -15.90 4.93
CA ASN A 265 -2.09 -15.69 5.09
C ASN A 265 -2.78 -15.12 3.83
N VAL A 266 -2.09 -14.26 3.08
CA VAL A 266 -2.71 -13.51 1.96
C VAL A 266 -2.22 -13.92 0.59
N MET A 267 -1.09 -14.64 0.49
CA MET A 267 -0.61 -15.13 -0.80
C MET A 267 -1.13 -16.55 -1.07
N VAL A 268 -1.78 -16.72 -2.20
CA VAL A 268 -2.47 -17.96 -2.57
C VAL A 268 -1.82 -18.56 -3.82
N PRO A 269 -1.28 -19.79 -3.74
CA PRO A 269 -0.74 -20.46 -4.92
C PRO A 269 -1.87 -20.89 -5.87
N VAL A 270 -1.67 -20.70 -7.17
CA VAL A 270 -2.55 -21.20 -8.22
C VAL A 270 -1.75 -22.09 -9.18
N PRO A 271 -2.37 -23.15 -9.72
CA PRO A 271 -1.64 -24.16 -10.51
C PRO A 271 -1.35 -23.72 -11.95
N LYS A 272 -2.01 -22.68 -12.46
CA LYS A 272 -1.93 -22.26 -13.86
C LYS A 272 -2.25 -20.77 -14.02
N GLN A 273 -1.91 -20.23 -15.18
CA GLN A 273 -2.46 -18.95 -15.65
C GLN A 273 -3.84 -19.15 -16.26
N PHE A 274 -4.66 -18.10 -16.23
CA PHE A 274 -6.05 -18.11 -16.68
C PHE A 274 -6.25 -17.23 -17.91
N ASP A 275 -7.21 -17.62 -18.78
CA ASP A 275 -7.59 -16.82 -19.94
C ASP A 275 -8.32 -15.54 -19.53
N ILE A 276 -9.13 -15.64 -18.46
CA ILE A 276 -9.86 -14.51 -17.87
C ILE A 276 -9.64 -14.50 -16.36
N VAL A 277 -9.34 -13.33 -15.81
CA VAL A 277 -9.33 -13.10 -14.37
C VAL A 277 -10.36 -12.02 -14.03
N ILE A 278 -11.35 -12.40 -13.22
CA ILE A 278 -12.37 -11.47 -12.69
C ILE A 278 -11.96 -11.12 -11.27
N GLY A 279 -11.72 -9.85 -11.01
CA GLY A 279 -11.28 -9.40 -9.69
C GLY A 279 -12.00 -8.16 -9.22
N THR A 280 -11.66 -7.72 -8.02
CA THR A 280 -12.12 -6.47 -7.43
C THR A 280 -10.94 -5.65 -6.93
N ASN A 281 -11.22 -4.46 -6.40
CA ASN A 281 -10.25 -3.74 -5.58
C ASN A 281 -10.62 -3.76 -4.09
N SER A 282 -11.18 -4.88 -3.60
CA SER A 282 -11.59 -5.17 -2.21
C SER A 282 -12.69 -4.28 -1.63
N GLY A 283 -13.44 -3.55 -2.46
CA GLY A 283 -14.47 -2.63 -2.00
C GLY A 283 -13.92 -1.39 -1.28
N TYR A 284 -14.82 -0.62 -0.64
CA TYR A 284 -14.50 0.61 0.07
C TYR A 284 -13.60 0.35 1.31
N PRO A 285 -12.57 1.15 1.57
CA PRO A 285 -12.15 2.34 0.82
C PRO A 285 -11.17 2.07 -0.33
N LEU A 286 -10.80 0.83 -0.59
CA LEU A 286 -9.76 0.50 -1.56
C LEU A 286 -10.20 0.70 -3.01
N ASP A 287 -11.50 0.63 -3.31
CA ASP A 287 -12.07 0.87 -4.64
C ASP A 287 -12.62 2.29 -4.85
N LEU A 288 -12.21 3.24 -4.00
CA LEU A 288 -12.71 4.62 -3.99
C LEU A 288 -12.50 5.34 -5.33
N ASN A 289 -11.41 5.07 -6.04
CA ASN A 289 -11.09 5.71 -7.30
C ASN A 289 -10.23 4.83 -8.23
N LEU A 290 -10.11 5.24 -9.48
CA LEU A 290 -9.37 4.48 -10.48
C LEU A 290 -7.87 4.33 -10.17
N TYR A 291 -7.25 5.33 -9.54
CA TYR A 291 -5.84 5.24 -9.11
C TYR A 291 -5.61 4.03 -8.19
N GLN A 292 -6.47 3.86 -7.20
CA GLN A 292 -6.38 2.72 -6.29
C GLN A 292 -6.71 1.39 -7.00
N THR A 293 -7.66 1.41 -7.96
CA THR A 293 -8.10 0.24 -8.73
C THR A 293 -6.96 -0.44 -9.50
N VAL A 294 -5.93 0.29 -9.88
CA VAL A 294 -4.72 -0.28 -10.52
C VAL A 294 -4.08 -1.38 -9.66
N LYS A 295 -4.22 -1.32 -8.33
CA LYS A 295 -3.72 -2.39 -7.43
C LYS A 295 -4.44 -3.71 -7.68
N GLY A 296 -5.78 -3.71 -7.75
CA GLY A 296 -6.56 -4.91 -8.07
C GLY A 296 -6.24 -5.45 -9.47
N ILE A 297 -6.10 -4.55 -10.46
CA ILE A 297 -5.67 -4.90 -11.82
C ILE A 297 -4.29 -5.58 -11.77
N SER A 298 -3.34 -5.02 -11.00
CA SER A 298 -1.99 -5.55 -10.84
C SER A 298 -1.96 -6.94 -10.15
N ALA A 299 -2.81 -7.17 -9.16
CA ALA A 299 -2.94 -8.47 -8.52
C ALA A 299 -3.45 -9.54 -9.53
N ALA A 300 -4.48 -9.21 -10.31
CA ALA A 300 -5.01 -10.07 -11.37
C ALA A 300 -3.99 -10.35 -12.48
N ALA A 301 -3.16 -9.36 -12.81
CA ALA A 301 -2.13 -9.48 -13.84
C ALA A 301 -1.07 -10.56 -13.54
N ARG A 302 -0.91 -10.98 -12.26
CA ARG A 302 0.04 -12.03 -11.89
C ARG A 302 -0.30 -13.40 -12.50
N ILE A 303 -1.60 -13.66 -12.69
CA ILE A 303 -2.11 -14.97 -13.07
C ILE A 303 -2.88 -14.99 -14.39
N VAL A 304 -3.05 -13.86 -15.06
CA VAL A 304 -3.62 -13.80 -16.39
C VAL A 304 -2.56 -14.24 -17.44
N LYS A 305 -2.97 -14.98 -18.47
CA LYS A 305 -2.12 -15.31 -19.62
C LYS A 305 -1.75 -14.07 -20.42
N ASN A 306 -0.64 -14.13 -21.15
CA ASN A 306 -0.35 -13.12 -22.18
C ASN A 306 -1.48 -13.14 -23.24
N GLY A 307 -2.02 -11.97 -23.59
CA GLY A 307 -3.18 -11.84 -24.46
C GLY A 307 -4.52 -12.21 -23.80
N GLY A 308 -4.52 -12.54 -22.51
CA GLY A 308 -5.75 -12.79 -21.74
C GLY A 308 -6.52 -11.54 -21.37
N THR A 309 -7.58 -11.69 -20.59
CA THR A 309 -8.44 -10.58 -20.18
C THR A 309 -8.54 -10.49 -18.67
N ILE A 310 -8.38 -9.28 -18.15
CA ILE A 310 -8.67 -8.92 -16.75
C ILE A 310 -9.98 -8.13 -16.75
N LEU A 311 -10.93 -8.53 -15.92
CA LEU A 311 -12.13 -7.76 -15.63
C LEU A 311 -12.10 -7.37 -14.15
N ILE A 312 -12.08 -6.09 -13.86
CA ILE A 312 -12.12 -5.57 -12.49
C ILE A 312 -13.47 -4.91 -12.22
N ALA A 313 -14.10 -5.30 -11.11
CA ALA A 313 -15.24 -4.59 -10.54
C ALA A 313 -14.72 -3.62 -9.46
N SER A 314 -14.98 -2.33 -9.66
CA SER A 314 -14.54 -1.26 -8.76
C SER A 314 -15.53 -0.10 -8.84
N GLU A 315 -16.05 0.35 -7.68
CA GLU A 315 -17.08 1.39 -7.67
C GLU A 315 -16.55 2.72 -8.22
N CYS A 316 -15.33 3.11 -7.84
CA CYS A 316 -14.72 4.37 -8.21
C CYS A 316 -15.61 5.58 -7.85
N SER A 317 -16.17 5.63 -6.62
CA SER A 317 -17.11 6.68 -6.20
C SER A 317 -16.51 8.09 -6.24
N ASP A 318 -15.19 8.24 -6.10
CA ASP A 318 -14.46 9.49 -6.29
C ASP A 318 -13.93 9.66 -7.73
N GLY A 319 -14.31 8.78 -8.65
CA GLY A 319 -13.96 8.89 -10.05
C GLY A 319 -12.48 8.63 -10.35
N ILE A 320 -11.90 9.52 -11.18
CA ILE A 320 -10.47 9.56 -11.51
C ILE A 320 -9.89 10.77 -10.78
N PRO A 321 -8.89 10.60 -9.88
CA PRO A 321 -8.36 11.72 -9.10
C PRO A 321 -7.95 12.90 -9.95
N GLU A 322 -8.39 14.10 -9.54
CA GLU A 322 -8.01 15.37 -10.17
C GLU A 322 -6.68 15.89 -9.60
N GLU A 323 -6.36 15.52 -8.36
CA GLU A 323 -5.09 15.83 -7.71
C GLU A 323 -3.98 14.91 -8.22
N GLY A 324 -2.76 15.41 -8.29
CA GLY A 324 -1.63 14.68 -8.86
C GLY A 324 -1.63 14.66 -10.39
N MET A 325 -0.81 13.78 -10.96
CA MET A 325 -0.61 13.72 -12.42
C MET A 325 -1.26 12.49 -13.08
N PHE A 326 -1.87 11.58 -12.31
CA PHE A 326 -2.39 10.33 -12.82
C PHE A 326 -3.36 10.50 -14.00
N LYS A 327 -4.39 11.34 -13.83
CA LYS A 327 -5.40 11.61 -14.86
C LYS A 327 -4.80 12.28 -16.10
N THR A 328 -3.92 13.25 -15.89
CA THR A 328 -3.25 13.99 -16.98
C THR A 328 -2.37 13.05 -17.79
N LEU A 329 -1.54 12.24 -17.12
CA LEU A 329 -0.65 11.29 -17.79
C LEU A 329 -1.43 10.26 -18.62
N LEU A 330 -2.56 9.74 -18.11
CA LEU A 330 -3.41 8.82 -18.86
C LEU A 330 -4.01 9.46 -20.11
N LYS A 331 -4.50 10.71 -20.01
CA LYS A 331 -5.10 11.42 -21.15
C LYS A 331 -4.07 11.78 -22.22
N GLU A 332 -2.86 12.15 -21.84
CA GLU A 332 -1.79 12.52 -22.77
C GLU A 332 -1.12 11.31 -23.42
N THR A 333 -1.32 10.12 -22.86
CA THR A 333 -0.72 8.88 -23.34
C THR A 333 -1.58 8.29 -24.46
N ASN A 334 -1.02 8.14 -25.66
CA ASN A 334 -1.74 7.56 -26.80
C ASN A 334 -1.65 6.02 -26.84
N SER A 335 -0.64 5.43 -26.21
CA SER A 335 -0.41 3.98 -26.14
C SER A 335 0.58 3.65 -25.03
N PRO A 336 0.61 2.39 -24.52
CA PRO A 336 1.63 1.96 -23.60
C PRO A 336 3.07 2.25 -24.07
N GLN A 337 3.36 2.02 -25.36
CA GLN A 337 4.69 2.28 -25.90
C GLN A 337 5.06 3.77 -25.85
N ALA A 338 4.13 4.66 -26.20
CA ALA A 338 4.36 6.10 -26.14
C ALA A 338 4.67 6.57 -24.70
N PHE A 339 4.04 5.97 -23.70
CA PHE A 339 4.35 6.25 -22.30
C PHE A 339 5.75 5.78 -21.90
N PHE A 340 6.15 4.57 -22.32
CA PHE A 340 7.51 4.08 -22.04
C PHE A 340 8.59 4.88 -22.76
N ASP A 341 8.31 5.41 -23.94
CA ASP A 341 9.25 6.30 -24.64
C ASP A 341 9.41 7.63 -23.86
N LYS A 342 8.31 8.17 -23.33
CA LYS A 342 8.31 9.36 -22.46
C LYS A 342 9.08 9.12 -21.15
N LEU A 343 8.96 7.95 -20.53
CA LEU A 343 9.73 7.59 -19.32
C LEU A 343 11.25 7.53 -19.55
N ARG A 344 11.73 7.44 -20.79
CA ARG A 344 13.16 7.44 -21.12
C ARG A 344 13.75 8.83 -21.28
N GLU A 345 12.90 9.87 -21.30
CA GLU A 345 13.37 11.24 -21.35
C GLU A 345 14.06 11.59 -20.03
N PRO A 346 15.32 12.12 -20.04
CA PRO A 346 16.13 12.26 -18.83
C PRO A 346 15.53 13.12 -17.72
N GLU A 347 14.61 14.05 -18.09
CA GLU A 347 13.99 14.98 -17.15
C GLU A 347 12.55 14.57 -16.78
N PHE A 348 12.05 13.45 -17.30
CA PHE A 348 10.71 13.00 -17.00
C PHE A 348 10.68 12.29 -15.65
N LEU A 349 10.39 13.06 -14.61
CA LEU A 349 10.23 12.57 -13.24
C LEU A 349 9.06 13.33 -12.60
N VAL A 350 7.87 12.74 -12.69
CA VAL A 350 6.63 13.39 -12.26
C VAL A 350 5.85 12.50 -11.28
N GLN A 351 5.06 13.15 -10.43
CA GLN A 351 4.19 12.47 -9.49
C GLN A 351 3.26 11.50 -10.22
N ASP A 352 2.98 10.35 -9.61
CA ASP A 352 2.07 9.30 -10.08
C ASP A 352 2.53 8.54 -11.35
N GLN A 353 3.69 8.87 -11.94
CA GLN A 353 4.20 8.14 -13.11
C GLN A 353 4.31 6.63 -12.86
N TRP A 354 4.64 6.22 -11.63
CA TRP A 354 4.75 4.81 -11.24
C TRP A 354 3.42 4.06 -11.36
N GLN A 355 2.30 4.73 -11.02
CA GLN A 355 0.98 4.13 -11.12
C GLN A 355 0.55 3.92 -12.58
N VAL A 356 0.81 4.93 -13.41
CA VAL A 356 0.55 4.85 -14.85
C VAL A 356 1.49 3.81 -15.49
N GLN A 357 2.77 3.78 -15.13
CA GLN A 357 3.73 2.80 -15.64
C GLN A 357 3.26 1.36 -15.40
N ILE A 358 2.82 1.05 -14.19
CA ILE A 358 2.30 -0.29 -13.85
C ILE A 358 1.06 -0.60 -14.68
N LEU A 359 0.11 0.34 -14.82
CA LEU A 359 -1.05 0.11 -15.67
C LEU A 359 -0.64 -0.15 -17.12
N MET A 360 0.27 0.65 -17.68
CA MET A 360 0.75 0.48 -19.06
C MET A 360 1.49 -0.85 -19.28
N GLN A 361 2.28 -1.33 -18.31
CA GLN A 361 2.88 -2.66 -18.34
C GLN A 361 1.82 -3.77 -18.44
N ILE A 362 0.73 -3.62 -17.67
CA ILE A 362 -0.36 -4.60 -17.68
C ILE A 362 -1.12 -4.56 -19.01
N LEU A 363 -1.36 -3.38 -19.57
CA LEU A 363 -2.04 -3.23 -20.86
C LEU A 363 -1.24 -3.79 -22.04
N GLN A 364 0.10 -3.88 -21.94
CA GLN A 364 0.91 -4.62 -22.92
C GLN A 364 0.72 -6.15 -22.81
N LYS A 365 0.36 -6.64 -21.61
CA LYS A 365 0.21 -8.07 -21.33
C LYS A 365 -1.21 -8.57 -21.60
N ALA A 366 -2.23 -7.80 -21.24
CA ALA A 366 -3.62 -8.25 -21.20
C ALA A 366 -4.60 -7.12 -21.55
N LYS A 367 -5.77 -7.50 -22.07
CA LYS A 367 -6.92 -6.62 -22.18
C LYS A 367 -7.48 -6.36 -20.77
N VAL A 368 -7.67 -5.09 -20.39
CA VAL A 368 -8.26 -4.75 -19.09
C VAL A 368 -9.65 -4.15 -19.28
N CYS A 369 -10.64 -4.79 -18.69
CA CYS A 369 -12.03 -4.36 -18.65
C CYS A 369 -12.38 -3.84 -17.25
N LEU A 370 -13.22 -2.82 -17.17
CA LEU A 370 -13.68 -2.24 -15.91
C LEU A 370 -15.21 -2.25 -15.85
N TYR A 371 -15.74 -2.83 -14.80
CA TYR A 371 -17.11 -2.64 -14.36
C TYR A 371 -17.15 -1.57 -13.29
N SER A 372 -17.81 -0.47 -13.55
CA SER A 372 -18.05 0.63 -12.61
C SER A 372 -19.38 1.30 -12.96
N ASP A 373 -20.20 1.61 -11.96
CA ASP A 373 -21.45 2.35 -12.11
C ASP A 373 -21.27 3.87 -11.86
N ARG A 374 -20.02 4.30 -11.56
CA ARG A 374 -19.69 5.72 -11.30
C ARG A 374 -18.87 6.37 -12.38
N LEU A 375 -18.27 5.60 -13.29
CA LEU A 375 -17.50 6.13 -14.41
C LEU A 375 -18.27 5.96 -15.73
N SER A 376 -18.27 7.00 -16.56
CA SER A 376 -18.81 6.90 -17.92
C SER A 376 -17.91 6.05 -18.81
N ASP A 377 -18.48 5.50 -19.89
CA ASP A 377 -17.72 4.79 -20.92
C ASP A 377 -16.57 5.63 -21.48
N GLU A 378 -16.80 6.92 -21.68
CA GLU A 378 -15.79 7.84 -22.17
C GLU A 378 -14.63 7.99 -21.19
N GLN A 379 -14.93 8.13 -19.89
CA GLN A 379 -13.90 8.19 -18.84
C GLN A 379 -13.09 6.90 -18.77
N ILE A 380 -13.75 5.73 -18.85
CA ILE A 380 -13.08 4.43 -18.82
C ILE A 380 -12.17 4.27 -20.05
N ARG A 381 -12.66 4.62 -21.25
CA ARG A 381 -11.86 4.53 -22.49
C ARG A 381 -10.70 5.53 -22.51
N ALA A 382 -10.88 6.72 -21.94
CA ALA A 382 -9.80 7.71 -21.80
C ALA A 382 -8.64 7.22 -20.89
N CYS A 383 -8.90 6.20 -20.07
CA CYS A 383 -7.89 5.53 -19.26
C CYS A 383 -7.38 4.22 -19.89
N HIS A 384 -7.57 4.00 -21.20
CA HIS A 384 -7.18 2.82 -21.96
C HIS A 384 -7.83 1.51 -21.51
N LEU A 385 -8.96 1.58 -20.81
CA LEU A 385 -9.74 0.45 -20.34
C LEU A 385 -10.98 0.22 -21.19
N PHE A 386 -11.56 -0.98 -21.08
CA PHE A 386 -12.78 -1.34 -21.79
C PHE A 386 -13.97 -1.37 -20.82
N PRO A 387 -15.02 -0.55 -21.02
CA PRO A 387 -16.19 -0.54 -20.16
C PRO A 387 -16.98 -1.85 -20.27
N VAL A 388 -17.47 -2.33 -19.13
CA VAL A 388 -18.37 -3.50 -19.02
C VAL A 388 -19.57 -3.09 -18.16
N HIS A 389 -20.78 -3.36 -18.64
CA HIS A 389 -22.02 -2.99 -17.95
C HIS A 389 -22.70 -4.17 -17.24
N SER A 390 -22.36 -5.41 -17.59
CA SER A 390 -22.77 -6.63 -16.89
C SER A 390 -21.65 -7.66 -16.96
N ILE A 391 -21.27 -8.15 -15.79
CA ILE A 391 -20.23 -9.18 -15.65
C ILE A 391 -20.76 -10.51 -16.20
N GLU A 392 -22.05 -10.83 -15.99
CA GLU A 392 -22.68 -12.05 -16.50
C GLU A 392 -22.77 -12.05 -18.02
N GLU A 393 -23.12 -10.90 -18.63
CA GLU A 393 -23.15 -10.78 -20.08
C GLU A 393 -21.74 -10.88 -20.69
N PHE A 394 -20.76 -10.22 -20.07
CA PHE A 394 -19.36 -10.38 -20.45
C PHE A 394 -18.92 -11.83 -20.37
N PHE A 395 -19.22 -12.52 -19.27
CA PHE A 395 -18.88 -13.91 -19.09
C PHE A 395 -19.53 -14.81 -20.15
N ARG A 396 -20.81 -14.60 -20.44
CA ARG A 396 -21.56 -15.38 -21.43
C ARG A 396 -20.97 -15.21 -22.85
N LYS A 397 -20.46 -14.03 -23.18
CA LYS A 397 -19.85 -13.73 -24.48
C LYS A 397 -18.42 -14.22 -24.59
N GLU A 398 -17.60 -13.96 -23.57
CA GLU A 398 -16.16 -14.11 -23.61
C GLU A 398 -15.65 -15.36 -22.87
N GLY A 399 -16.44 -15.94 -21.96
CA GLY A 399 -16.01 -17.01 -21.06
C GLY A 399 -16.09 -18.43 -21.62
N LYS A 400 -16.84 -18.65 -22.71
CA LYS A 400 -17.07 -20.00 -23.24
C LYS A 400 -15.76 -20.68 -23.64
N GLY A 401 -15.47 -21.84 -23.01
CA GLY A 401 -14.30 -22.66 -23.29
C GLY A 401 -12.98 -22.08 -22.75
N LYS A 402 -13.04 -21.03 -21.92
CA LYS A 402 -11.88 -20.39 -21.30
C LYS A 402 -11.72 -20.81 -19.84
N SER A 403 -10.48 -20.82 -19.36
CA SER A 403 -10.16 -20.96 -17.94
C SER A 403 -10.32 -19.61 -17.23
N ILE A 404 -11.03 -19.61 -16.11
CA ILE A 404 -11.43 -18.39 -15.43
C ILE A 404 -10.98 -18.44 -13.96
N CYS A 405 -10.42 -17.34 -13.48
CA CYS A 405 -10.16 -17.14 -12.06
C CYS A 405 -11.02 -16.00 -11.52
N ILE A 406 -11.63 -16.20 -10.35
CA ILE A 406 -12.36 -15.16 -9.62
C ILE A 406 -11.56 -14.81 -8.36
N MET A 407 -11.31 -13.52 -8.16
CA MET A 407 -10.62 -12.93 -7.02
C MET A 407 -11.57 -11.95 -6.30
N PRO A 408 -12.41 -12.42 -5.36
CA PRO A 408 -13.41 -11.57 -4.72
C PRO A 408 -12.84 -10.43 -3.89
N GLU A 409 -11.61 -10.58 -3.41
CA GLU A 409 -10.92 -9.66 -2.50
C GLU A 409 -9.48 -9.33 -2.97
N GLY A 410 -9.23 -9.12 -4.25
CA GLY A 410 -7.97 -8.53 -4.71
C GLY A 410 -7.99 -7.02 -4.49
N PRO A 411 -6.99 -6.36 -3.90
CA PRO A 411 -5.61 -6.78 -3.65
C PRO A 411 -5.31 -7.33 -2.25
N LEU A 412 -6.30 -7.62 -1.41
CA LEU A 412 -6.09 -8.26 -0.11
C LEU A 412 -5.72 -9.75 -0.26
N THR A 413 -5.94 -10.31 -1.44
CA THR A 413 -5.53 -11.68 -1.78
C THR A 413 -4.64 -11.64 -3.01
N ILE A 414 -3.39 -12.10 -2.86
CA ILE A 414 -2.41 -12.06 -3.94
C ILE A 414 -2.17 -13.46 -4.48
N PRO A 415 -2.65 -13.78 -5.69
CA PRO A 415 -2.36 -15.06 -6.32
C PRO A 415 -0.94 -15.08 -6.87
N TYR A 416 -0.32 -16.25 -6.88
CA TYR A 416 0.95 -16.48 -7.56
C TYR A 416 1.00 -17.89 -8.17
N LEU A 417 1.78 -18.05 -9.21
CA LEU A 417 2.04 -19.38 -9.81
C LEU A 417 2.92 -20.18 -8.86
N ALA A 418 2.48 -21.41 -8.52
CA ALA A 418 3.20 -22.33 -7.64
C ALA A 418 4.37 -23.00 -8.37
#